data_fefb2cd39fba702f969a0b602baa374b
#
_entry.id   fefb2cd39fba702f969a0b602baa374b
#
_cell.length_a   1.000
_cell.length_b   1.000
_cell.length_c   1.000
_cell.angle_alpha   90.00
_cell.angle_beta   90.00
_cell.angle_gamma   90.00
#
_symmetry.space_group_name_H-M   'P 1'
#
loop_
_entity.id
_entity.type
_entity.pdbx_description
1 polymer ?
#
loop_
_entity_poly.entity_id
_entity_poly.type
_entity_poly.pdbx_seq_one_letter_code
_entity_poly.pdbx_strand_id
1 'polypeptide(L)'
;MSYTVEETIKYNQLFDVYQELLTDKQRQYFTYYFSDDYSLAEIGEILNVSRNAAHLQIKSIIKTLENFESKLHVNDLNEKIDELLIALKGETLKPKTLTIIKKIEKVK
;
A
#
# COMPACT_ATOMS: atom_id res chain seq x y z
N MET A 1 -3.78 17.18 -10.44
CA MET A 1 -3.37 16.62 -9.12
C MET A 1 -2.14 15.76 -9.35
N SER A 2 -1.15 15.96 -8.52
CA SER A 2 0.03 15.10 -8.59
C SER A 2 0.52 14.81 -7.18
N TYR A 3 1.13 13.65 -7.01
CA TYR A 3 1.71 13.22 -5.75
C TYR A 3 3.22 13.10 -5.90
N THR A 4 3.94 13.36 -4.81
CA THR A 4 5.38 13.16 -4.79
C THR A 4 5.71 11.66 -4.91
N VAL A 5 6.96 11.35 -5.25
CA VAL A 5 7.43 9.95 -5.29
C VAL A 5 7.26 9.30 -3.91
N GLU A 6 7.59 10.02 -2.85
CA GLU A 6 7.45 9.53 -1.47
C GLU A 6 6.00 9.24 -1.11
N GLU A 7 5.09 10.14 -1.47
CA GLU A 7 3.65 9.94 -1.25
C GLU A 7 3.14 8.72 -2.03
N THR A 8 3.55 8.58 -3.28
CA THR A 8 3.15 7.46 -4.14
C THR A 8 3.61 6.12 -3.55
N ILE A 9 4.85 6.06 -3.08
CA ILE A 9 5.37 4.85 -2.43
C ILE A 9 4.55 4.51 -1.19
N LYS A 10 4.27 5.51 -0.36
CA LYS A 10 3.47 5.33 0.85
C LYS A 10 2.07 4.80 0.53
N TYR A 11 1.39 5.40 -0.45
CA TYR A 11 0.04 4.99 -0.81
C TYR A 11 0.00 3.58 -1.38
N ASN A 12 0.99 3.21 -2.18
CA ASN A 12 1.11 1.84 -2.70
C ASN A 12 1.34 0.82 -1.57
N GLN A 13 2.14 1.16 -0.57
CA GLN A 13 2.34 0.30 0.60
C GLN A 13 1.03 0.11 1.38
N LEU A 14 0.29 1.18 1.59
CA LEU A 14 -1.01 1.11 2.28
C LEU A 14 -2.02 0.30 1.47
N PHE A 15 -2.03 0.46 0.16
CA PHE A 15 -2.90 -0.32 -0.71
C PHE A 15 -2.58 -1.81 -0.63
N ASP A 16 -1.31 -2.18 -0.68
CA ASP A 16 -0.89 -3.59 -0.58
C ASP A 16 -1.38 -4.24 0.70
N VAL A 17 -1.35 -3.49 1.80
CA VAL A 17 -1.78 -4.00 3.12
C VAL A 17 -3.30 -4.05 3.25
N TYR A 18 -4.00 -3.01 2.79
CA TYR A 18 -5.42 -2.79 3.09
C TYR A 18 -6.37 -2.97 1.92
N GLN A 19 -5.90 -3.39 0.73
CA GLN A 19 -6.73 -3.45 -0.47
C GLN A 19 -7.98 -4.32 -0.30
N GLU A 20 -7.91 -5.37 0.50
CA GLU A 20 -9.06 -6.26 0.73
C GLU A 20 -10.18 -5.58 1.52
N LEU A 21 -9.88 -4.51 2.22
CA LEU A 21 -10.88 -3.72 2.95
C LEU A 21 -11.56 -2.67 2.05
N LEU A 22 -11.07 -2.49 0.84
CA LEU A 22 -11.66 -1.58 -0.13
C LEU A 22 -12.71 -2.33 -0.96
N THR A 23 -13.67 -1.58 -1.51
CA THR A 23 -14.60 -2.14 -2.50
C THR A 23 -13.88 -2.42 -3.81
N ASP A 24 -14.47 -3.26 -4.66
CA ASP A 24 -13.91 -3.55 -5.99
C ASP A 24 -13.72 -2.28 -6.80
N LYS A 25 -14.66 -1.35 -6.72
CA LYS A 25 -14.60 -0.09 -7.44
C LYS A 25 -13.48 0.81 -6.92
N GLN A 26 -13.29 0.88 -5.61
CA GLN A 26 -12.18 1.63 -5.02
C GLN A 26 -10.83 1.08 -5.46
N ARG A 27 -10.67 -0.26 -5.46
CA ARG A 27 -9.45 -0.90 -5.95
C ARG A 27 -9.21 -0.58 -7.42
N GLN A 28 -10.27 -0.55 -8.24
CA GLN A 28 -10.19 -0.25 -9.65
C GLN A 28 -9.68 1.18 -9.88
N TYR A 29 -10.24 2.17 -9.20
CA TYR A 29 -9.77 3.56 -9.26
C TYR A 29 -8.29 3.67 -8.89
N PHE A 30 -7.91 3.05 -7.77
CA PHE A 30 -6.53 3.11 -7.29
C PHE A 30 -5.57 2.49 -8.30
N THR A 31 -5.89 1.32 -8.81
CA THR A 31 -5.07 0.58 -9.77
C THR A 31 -4.89 1.37 -11.06
N TYR A 32 -5.96 1.95 -11.61
CA TYR A 32 -5.87 2.77 -12.80
C TYR A 32 -4.92 3.96 -12.61
N TYR A 33 -5.02 4.63 -11.50
CA TYR A 33 -4.25 5.85 -11.28
C TYR A 33 -2.79 5.57 -10.89
N PHE A 34 -2.56 4.69 -9.94
CA PHE A 34 -1.22 4.48 -9.36
C PHE A 34 -0.43 3.35 -10.04
N SER A 35 -1.08 2.34 -10.56
CA SER A 35 -0.39 1.19 -11.19
C SER A 35 -0.36 1.30 -12.70
N ASP A 36 -1.47 1.69 -13.32
CA ASP A 36 -1.62 1.74 -14.77
C ASP A 36 -1.30 3.11 -15.35
N ASP A 37 -1.02 4.08 -14.49
CA ASP A 37 -0.60 5.44 -14.86
C ASP A 37 -1.61 6.17 -15.76
N TYR A 38 -2.90 5.91 -15.59
CA TYR A 38 -3.92 6.64 -16.31
C TYR A 38 -4.12 8.04 -15.70
N SER A 39 -4.41 9.01 -16.57
CA SER A 39 -4.79 10.35 -16.13
C SER A 39 -6.20 10.34 -15.53
N LEU A 40 -6.52 11.36 -14.77
CA LEU A 40 -7.88 11.52 -14.23
C LEU A 40 -8.92 11.63 -15.35
N ALA A 41 -8.59 12.28 -16.46
CA ALA A 41 -9.47 12.38 -17.61
C ALA A 41 -9.72 10.99 -18.24
N GLU A 42 -8.67 10.20 -18.40
CA GLU A 42 -8.78 8.84 -18.92
C GLU A 42 -9.63 7.93 -18.01
N ILE A 43 -9.43 8.02 -16.70
CA ILE A 43 -10.22 7.28 -15.73
C ILE A 43 -11.69 7.69 -15.84
N GLY A 44 -11.96 8.99 -15.97
CA GLY A 44 -13.30 9.50 -16.16
C GLY A 44 -13.99 8.93 -17.40
N GLU A 45 -13.26 8.82 -18.50
CA GLU A 45 -13.78 8.21 -19.73
C GLU A 45 -14.08 6.71 -19.54
N ILE A 46 -13.15 5.97 -18.94
CA ILE A 46 -13.29 4.53 -18.74
C ILE A 46 -14.48 4.22 -17.82
N LEU A 47 -14.62 4.95 -16.73
CA LEU A 47 -15.65 4.69 -15.73
C LEU A 47 -16.90 5.54 -15.90
N ASN A 48 -16.97 6.32 -16.97
CA ASN A 48 -18.10 7.18 -17.30
C ASN A 48 -18.45 8.17 -16.16
N VAL A 49 -17.44 8.84 -15.65
CA VAL A 49 -17.58 9.90 -14.65
C VAL A 49 -16.77 11.12 -15.10
N SER A 50 -17.01 12.27 -14.50
CA SER A 50 -16.23 13.47 -14.80
C SER A 50 -14.80 13.32 -14.26
N ARG A 51 -13.87 14.10 -14.85
CA ARG A 51 -12.49 14.18 -14.36
C ARG A 51 -12.47 14.57 -12.88
N ASN A 52 -13.31 15.52 -12.49
CA ASN A 52 -13.40 15.98 -11.11
C ASN A 52 -13.93 14.89 -10.19
N ALA A 53 -14.92 14.11 -10.63
CA ALA A 53 -15.43 12.98 -9.86
C ALA A 53 -14.34 11.92 -9.66
N ALA A 54 -13.56 11.63 -10.69
CA ALA A 54 -12.42 10.72 -10.58
C ALA A 54 -11.39 11.24 -9.57
N HIS A 55 -11.07 12.53 -9.62
CA HIS A 55 -10.16 13.18 -8.67
C HIS A 55 -10.63 13.00 -7.22
N LEU A 56 -11.92 13.28 -6.97
CA LEU A 56 -12.49 13.16 -5.63
C LEU A 56 -12.48 11.71 -5.14
N GLN A 57 -12.70 10.76 -6.02
CA GLN A 57 -12.64 9.33 -5.67
C GLN A 57 -11.23 8.92 -5.25
N ILE A 58 -10.22 9.29 -6.03
CA ILE A 58 -8.82 9.00 -5.68
C ILE A 58 -8.48 9.60 -4.31
N LYS A 59 -8.83 10.85 -4.10
CA LYS A 59 -8.59 11.56 -2.85
C LYS A 59 -9.25 10.86 -1.66
N SER A 60 -10.50 10.43 -1.83
CA SER A 60 -11.27 9.72 -0.81
C SER A 60 -10.64 8.35 -0.48
N ILE A 61 -10.18 7.63 -1.48
CA ILE A 61 -9.55 6.32 -1.29
C ILE A 61 -8.25 6.45 -0.49
N ILE A 62 -7.43 7.43 -0.82
CA ILE A 62 -6.19 7.70 -0.08
C ILE A 62 -6.51 7.99 1.39
N LYS A 63 -7.52 8.82 1.64
CA LYS A 63 -7.94 9.14 3.00
C LYS A 63 -8.43 7.91 3.74
N THR A 64 -9.16 7.03 3.08
CA THR A 64 -9.63 5.77 3.64
C THR A 64 -8.46 4.87 4.04
N LEU A 65 -7.45 4.74 3.16
CA LEU A 65 -6.25 3.96 3.45
C LEU A 65 -5.47 4.53 4.63
N GLU A 66 -5.29 5.84 4.68
CA GLU A 66 -4.62 6.51 5.79
C GLU A 66 -5.38 6.32 7.11
N ASN A 67 -6.70 6.32 7.05
CA ASN A 67 -7.55 6.09 8.21
C ASN A 67 -7.41 4.65 8.74
N PHE A 68 -7.35 3.66 7.83
CA PHE A 68 -7.07 2.28 8.23
C PHE A 68 -5.73 2.17 8.95
N GLU A 69 -4.69 2.75 8.36
CA GLU A 69 -3.34 2.71 8.97
C GLU A 69 -3.31 3.41 10.33
N SER A 70 -3.99 4.54 10.49
CA SER A 70 -4.03 5.26 11.76
C SER A 70 -4.67 4.45 12.88
N LYS A 71 -5.55 3.53 12.53
CA LYS A 71 -6.25 2.68 13.49
C LYS A 71 -5.61 1.32 13.70
N LEU A 72 -5.09 0.71 12.63
CA LEU A 72 -4.65 -0.68 12.63
C LEU A 72 -3.13 -0.84 12.69
N HIS A 73 -2.37 0.13 12.18
CA HIS A 73 -0.90 0.16 12.20
C HIS A 73 -0.21 -1.10 11.62
N VAL A 74 -0.85 -1.80 10.68
CA VAL A 74 -0.30 -3.03 10.11
C VAL A 74 0.93 -2.76 9.26
N ASN A 75 0.91 -1.69 8.46
CA ASN A 75 2.07 -1.32 7.63
C ASN A 75 3.26 -0.93 8.51
N ASP A 76 3.04 -0.11 9.54
CA ASP A 76 4.07 0.30 10.49
C ASP A 76 4.67 -0.92 11.21
N LEU A 77 3.83 -1.85 11.63
CA LEU A 77 4.27 -3.08 12.28
C LEU A 77 5.12 -3.93 11.34
N ASN A 78 4.73 -4.07 10.08
CA ASN A 78 5.49 -4.83 9.08
C ASN A 78 6.87 -4.20 8.84
N GLU A 79 6.96 -2.88 8.76
CA GLU A 79 8.25 -2.18 8.62
C GLU A 79 9.17 -2.44 9.81
N LYS A 80 8.62 -2.42 11.02
CA LYS A 80 9.39 -2.70 12.24
C LYS A 80 9.88 -4.15 12.28
N ILE A 81 9.05 -5.10 11.84
CA ILE A 81 9.45 -6.50 11.75
C ILE A 81 10.59 -6.65 10.74
N ASP A 82 10.52 -6.00 9.58
CA ASP A 82 11.58 -6.02 8.58
C ASP A 82 12.90 -5.47 9.13
N GLU A 83 12.86 -4.35 9.83
CA GLU A 83 14.04 -3.74 10.45
C GLU A 83 14.69 -4.69 11.46
N LEU A 84 13.89 -5.34 12.30
CA LEU A 84 14.38 -6.30 13.29
C LEU A 84 14.99 -7.54 12.63
N LEU A 85 14.36 -8.05 11.57
CA LEU A 85 14.88 -9.19 10.82
C LEU A 85 16.20 -8.88 10.14
N ILE A 86 16.34 -7.69 9.55
CA ILE A 86 17.59 -7.24 8.94
C ILE A 86 18.70 -7.16 10.00
N ALA A 87 18.38 -6.58 11.17
CA ALA A 87 19.34 -6.49 12.27
C ALA A 87 19.78 -7.87 12.76
N LEU A 88 18.85 -8.80 12.90
CA LEU A 88 19.17 -10.18 13.29
C LEU A 88 20.05 -10.90 12.27
N LYS A 89 19.78 -10.72 10.98
CA LYS A 89 20.59 -11.31 9.90
C LYS A 89 22.01 -10.76 9.84
N GLY A 90 22.20 -9.55 10.36
CA GLY A 90 23.54 -8.93 10.45
C GLY A 90 24.43 -9.53 11.52
N GLU A 91 23.86 -10.32 12.43
CA GLU A 91 24.60 -10.99 13.49
C GLU A 91 25.10 -12.37 13.03
N THR A 92 26.13 -12.91 13.73
CA THR A 92 26.56 -14.29 13.50
C THR A 92 25.53 -15.21 14.17
N LEU A 93 24.68 -15.84 13.36
CA LEU A 93 23.58 -16.65 13.84
C LEU A 93 23.83 -18.15 13.61
N LYS A 94 23.30 -18.96 14.52
CA LYS A 94 23.27 -20.44 14.35
C LYS A 94 22.26 -20.79 13.26
N PRO A 95 22.48 -21.88 12.50
CA PRO A 95 21.55 -22.30 11.45
C PRO A 95 20.10 -22.43 11.91
N LYS A 96 19.87 -22.89 13.13
CA LYS A 96 18.54 -23.03 13.73
C LYS A 96 17.84 -21.66 13.87
N THR A 97 18.58 -20.63 14.29
CA THR A 97 18.06 -19.28 14.42
C THR A 97 17.70 -18.69 13.06
N LEU A 98 18.54 -18.93 12.05
CA LEU A 98 18.24 -18.51 10.67
C LEU A 98 16.97 -19.15 10.12
N THR A 99 16.75 -20.42 10.44
CA THR A 99 15.52 -21.13 10.05
C THR A 99 14.29 -20.48 10.66
N ILE A 100 14.35 -20.09 11.92
CA ILE A 100 13.25 -19.40 12.62
C ILE A 100 12.97 -18.04 11.95
N ILE A 101 14.00 -17.28 11.64
CA ILE A 101 13.87 -15.98 10.96
C ILE A 101 13.17 -16.15 9.61
N LYS A 102 13.57 -17.16 8.82
CA LYS A 102 12.94 -17.45 7.53
C LYS A 102 11.47 -17.80 7.66
N LYS A 103 11.08 -18.51 8.72
CA LYS A 103 9.67 -18.81 8.99
C LYS A 103 8.87 -17.55 9.31
N ILE A 104 9.43 -16.61 10.05
CA ILE A 104 8.79 -15.33 10.35
C ILE A 104 8.59 -14.53 9.06
N GLU A 105 9.59 -14.49 8.18
CA GLU A 105 9.50 -13.80 6.89
C GLU A 105 8.37 -14.35 6.02
N LYS A 106 8.10 -15.66 6.07
CA LYS A 106 7.03 -16.29 5.30
C LYS A 106 5.63 -15.92 5.79
N VAL A 107 5.48 -15.65 7.07
CA VAL A 107 4.18 -15.32 7.68
C VAL A 107 3.77 -13.88 7.37
N LYS A 108 4.73 -13.02 7.13
CA LYS A 108 4.54 -11.59 6.94
C LYS A 108 3.82 -11.22 5.64
#